data_ad0e4de56ab7d40eadc4e4712036505b
#
_entry.id   ad0e4de56ab7d40eadc4e4712036505b
#
_cell.length_a   1.000
_cell.length_b   1.000
_cell.length_c   1.000
_cell.angle_alpha   90.00
_cell.angle_beta   90.00
_cell.angle_gamma   90.00
#
_symmetry.space_group_name_H-M   'P 1'
#
loop_
_entity.id
_entity.type
_entity.pdbx_description
1 polymer ?
#
loop_
_entity_poly.entity_id
_entity_poly.type
_entity_poly.pdbx_seq_one_letter_code
_entity_poly.pdbx_strand_id
1 'polypeptide(L)'
;MFSLQSKKYTIFYSLLSLNLLLWVQSCKETPSNPPSQPQMNVAPSPSEEVQEQEPPISNNAVRKEFSEWNNYPTLDTAIKNLENGDSTFFKTPIEDINQLFLDIKKSIPTSLKTNGILARVKVTETLSRKLHELYNVENTDLNELDQTKIDLIESHNNLIFQINKTREKEAQQILKPI
;
A
#
# COMPACT_ATOMS: atom_id res chain seq x y z
N MET A 1 -17.42 -53.23 -10.61
CA MET A 1 -16.57 -52.66 -9.54
C MET A 1 -16.64 -51.12 -9.49
N PHE A 2 -17.73 -50.49 -9.98
CA PHE A 2 -17.89 -49.03 -10.13
C PHE A 2 -18.88 -48.38 -9.15
N SER A 3 -19.47 -49.11 -8.22
CA SER A 3 -20.56 -48.61 -7.35
C SER A 3 -20.14 -48.09 -5.97
N LEU A 4 -18.91 -48.34 -5.53
CA LEU A 4 -18.47 -47.92 -4.19
C LEU A 4 -17.83 -46.51 -4.14
N GLN A 5 -17.33 -45.99 -5.28
CA GLN A 5 -16.70 -44.69 -5.35
C GLN A 5 -17.73 -43.55 -5.28
N SER A 6 -18.89 -43.71 -5.89
CA SER A 6 -19.96 -42.68 -5.91
C SER A 6 -20.51 -42.33 -4.53
N LYS A 7 -20.64 -43.30 -3.63
CA LYS A 7 -21.20 -43.06 -2.27
C LYS A 7 -20.25 -42.24 -1.37
N LYS A 8 -18.94 -42.29 -1.58
CA LYS A 8 -17.99 -41.54 -0.75
C LYS A 8 -18.02 -40.02 -1.06
N TYR A 9 -18.24 -39.65 -2.30
CA TYR A 9 -18.33 -38.25 -2.70
C TYR A 9 -19.64 -37.61 -2.24
N THR A 10 -20.77 -38.33 -2.28
CA THR A 10 -22.08 -37.83 -1.78
C THR A 10 -22.06 -37.55 -0.28
N ILE A 11 -21.41 -38.37 0.53
CA ILE A 11 -21.26 -38.13 1.97
C ILE A 11 -20.34 -36.97 2.25
N PHE A 12 -19.26 -36.79 1.46
CA PHE A 12 -18.31 -35.70 1.63
C PHE A 12 -18.93 -34.33 1.29
N TYR A 13 -19.73 -34.23 0.21
CA TYR A 13 -20.45 -33.00 -0.15
C TYR A 13 -21.59 -32.67 0.81
N SER A 14 -22.26 -33.69 1.41
CA SER A 14 -23.28 -33.48 2.42
C SER A 14 -22.70 -32.94 3.73
N LEU A 15 -21.52 -33.39 4.16
CA LEU A 15 -20.81 -32.87 5.34
C LEU A 15 -20.25 -31.47 5.12
N LEU A 16 -19.83 -31.14 3.88
CA LEU A 16 -19.30 -29.81 3.52
C LEU A 16 -20.42 -28.77 3.49
N SER A 17 -21.63 -29.13 3.01
CA SER A 17 -22.78 -28.22 2.97
C SER A 17 -23.36 -27.91 4.36
N LEU A 18 -23.26 -28.82 5.31
CA LEU A 18 -23.74 -28.64 6.68
C LEU A 18 -22.86 -27.62 7.45
N ASN A 19 -21.56 -27.56 7.17
CA ASN A 19 -20.67 -26.58 7.81
C ASN A 19 -20.84 -25.16 7.30
N LEU A 20 -21.37 -24.95 6.09
CA LEU A 20 -21.57 -23.62 5.51
C LEU A 20 -22.78 -22.87 6.11
N LEU A 21 -23.74 -23.60 6.72
CA LEU A 21 -24.97 -23.03 7.30
C LEU A 21 -24.81 -22.49 8.73
N LEU A 22 -23.66 -22.70 9.38
CA LEU A 22 -23.44 -22.26 10.77
C LEU A 22 -22.79 -20.88 10.93
N TRP A 23 -22.46 -20.16 9.83
CA TRP A 23 -21.74 -18.88 9.87
C TRP A 23 -22.61 -17.63 9.69
N VAL A 24 -23.94 -17.75 9.67
CA VAL A 24 -24.86 -16.61 9.45
C VAL A 24 -25.73 -16.28 10.68
N GLN A 25 -25.18 -16.34 11.87
CA GLN A 25 -25.90 -15.88 13.08
C GLN A 25 -24.99 -15.02 13.95
N SER A 26 -24.83 -13.74 13.62
CA SER A 26 -24.58 -12.71 14.64
C SER A 26 -24.63 -11.30 14.02
N CYS A 27 -25.81 -10.70 13.96
CA CYS A 27 -26.00 -9.27 14.12
C CYS A 27 -27.37 -9.04 14.73
N LYS A 28 -27.40 -8.75 16.02
CA LYS A 28 -28.61 -8.34 16.76
C LYS A 28 -28.52 -6.84 16.95
N GLU A 29 -29.28 -6.12 16.15
CA GLU A 29 -29.46 -4.67 16.31
C GLU A 29 -30.42 -4.39 17.48
N THR A 30 -30.03 -3.50 18.37
CA THR A 30 -30.86 -2.96 19.43
C THR A 30 -31.36 -1.57 19.00
N PRO A 31 -32.67 -1.33 18.93
CA PRO A 31 -33.17 0.03 18.66
C PRO A 31 -33.20 0.84 19.95
N SER A 32 -32.50 1.97 19.98
CA SER A 32 -32.68 3.00 21.00
C SER A 32 -33.33 4.24 20.38
N ASN A 33 -34.48 4.60 20.92
CA ASN A 33 -35.26 5.79 20.60
C ASN A 33 -34.52 7.09 20.90
N PRO A 34 -34.81 8.18 20.18
CA PRO A 34 -34.22 9.49 20.41
C PRO A 34 -34.98 10.31 21.46
N PRO A 35 -34.32 11.06 22.30
CA PRO A 35 -34.94 12.18 23.02
C PRO A 35 -34.70 13.51 22.28
N SER A 36 -35.79 14.22 22.21
CA SER A 36 -36.07 15.60 21.83
C SER A 36 -34.94 16.62 21.80
N GLN A 37 -34.95 17.41 20.73
CA GLN A 37 -34.15 18.64 20.54
C GLN A 37 -34.54 19.77 21.50
N PRO A 38 -33.59 20.67 21.76
CA PRO A 38 -33.85 22.10 21.68
C PRO A 38 -33.04 22.75 20.56
N GLN A 39 -33.73 23.53 19.77
CA GLN A 39 -33.17 24.40 18.73
C GLN A 39 -32.29 25.47 19.37
N MET A 40 -31.07 25.63 18.88
CA MET A 40 -30.27 26.82 19.05
C MET A 40 -29.59 27.22 17.73
N ASN A 41 -29.77 28.47 17.38
CA ASN A 41 -29.34 29.21 16.23
C ASN A 41 -27.92 28.85 15.76
N VAL A 42 -27.79 28.49 14.49
CA VAL A 42 -26.52 28.31 13.81
C VAL A 42 -26.17 29.59 13.07
N ALA A 43 -25.12 30.23 13.53
CA ALA A 43 -24.35 31.17 12.71
C ALA A 43 -23.52 30.36 11.68
N PRO A 44 -23.32 30.84 10.45
CA PRO A 44 -22.58 30.11 9.44
C PRO A 44 -21.10 30.02 9.83
N SER A 45 -20.64 28.80 10.08
CA SER A 45 -19.21 28.46 10.23
C SER A 45 -18.56 28.44 8.87
N PRO A 46 -17.34 28.96 8.72
CA PRO A 46 -16.61 28.89 7.46
C PRO A 46 -16.34 27.44 7.07
N SER A 47 -16.52 27.14 5.79
CA SER A 47 -16.13 25.88 5.17
C SER A 47 -14.67 25.57 5.49
N GLU A 48 -14.44 24.55 6.33
CA GLU A 48 -13.15 23.90 6.39
C GLU A 48 -12.92 23.20 5.03
N GLU A 49 -12.08 23.84 4.22
CA GLU A 49 -11.38 23.19 3.13
C GLU A 49 -10.66 22.00 3.74
N VAL A 50 -11.09 20.78 3.37
CA VAL A 50 -10.30 19.57 3.58
C VAL A 50 -9.06 19.73 2.73
N GLN A 51 -8.03 20.34 3.30
CA GLN A 51 -6.69 20.30 2.74
C GLN A 51 -6.26 18.82 2.77
N GLU A 52 -6.22 18.22 1.60
CA GLU A 52 -5.47 17.00 1.33
C GLU A 52 -4.02 17.27 1.78
N GLN A 53 -3.72 16.90 3.02
CA GLN A 53 -2.38 17.04 3.56
C GLN A 53 -1.49 16.03 2.83
N GLU A 54 -0.79 16.50 1.78
CA GLU A 54 0.47 15.87 1.39
C GLU A 54 1.28 15.60 2.68
N PRO A 55 1.77 14.37 2.90
CA PRO A 55 2.56 14.08 4.09
C PRO A 55 3.73 15.07 4.10
N PRO A 56 3.91 15.85 5.17
CA PRO A 56 4.91 16.90 5.20
C PRO A 56 6.31 16.29 5.18
N ILE A 57 6.91 16.20 4.00
CA ILE A 57 8.37 16.09 3.86
C ILE A 57 8.90 17.50 4.16
N SER A 58 8.77 17.91 5.38
CA SER A 58 9.03 19.28 5.80
C SER A 58 10.26 19.42 6.70
N ASN A 59 11.27 18.56 6.53
CA ASN A 59 12.57 18.79 7.16
C ASN A 59 13.69 18.70 6.12
N ASN A 60 14.50 19.75 6.00
CA ASN A 60 15.69 19.77 5.16
C ASN A 60 16.63 18.56 5.38
N ALA A 61 16.64 18.00 6.61
CA ALA A 61 17.39 16.79 6.95
C ALA A 61 16.84 15.55 6.24
N VAL A 62 15.52 15.37 6.19
CA VAL A 62 14.87 14.25 5.47
C VAL A 62 15.11 14.36 3.98
N ARG A 63 15.03 15.57 3.42
CA ARG A 63 15.34 15.83 2.00
C ARG A 63 16.79 15.49 1.66
N LYS A 64 17.73 15.84 2.53
CA LYS A 64 19.16 15.53 2.36
C LYS A 64 19.40 14.02 2.33
N GLU A 65 18.80 13.25 3.22
CA GLU A 65 18.96 11.79 3.25
C GLU A 65 18.36 11.08 2.04
N PHE A 66 17.21 11.55 1.54
CA PHE A 66 16.65 11.05 0.28
C PHE A 66 17.57 11.32 -0.90
N SER A 67 18.27 12.47 -0.91
CA SER A 67 19.26 12.78 -1.96
C SER A 67 20.54 11.95 -1.83
N GLU A 68 20.89 11.50 -0.61
CA GLU A 68 22.03 10.64 -0.34
C GLU A 68 21.73 9.15 -0.52
N TRP A 69 20.44 8.77 -0.54
CA TRP A 69 20.03 7.39 -0.83
C TRP A 69 20.11 7.13 -2.34
N ASN A 70 21.18 6.49 -2.75
CA ASN A 70 21.48 6.29 -4.17
C ASN A 70 20.31 5.61 -4.92
N ASN A 71 19.95 6.15 -6.07
CA ASN A 71 18.86 5.72 -6.93
C ASN A 71 17.43 5.79 -6.35
N TYR A 72 17.24 6.15 -5.07
CA TYR A 72 15.89 6.40 -4.55
C TYR A 72 15.20 7.58 -5.26
N PRO A 73 15.87 8.72 -5.54
CA PRO A 73 15.27 9.81 -6.32
C PRO A 73 14.83 9.38 -7.72
N THR A 74 15.52 8.42 -8.34
CA THR A 74 15.13 7.86 -9.64
C THR A 74 13.80 7.08 -9.53
N LEU A 75 13.64 6.26 -8.49
CA LEU A 75 12.38 5.56 -8.21
C LEU A 75 11.24 6.55 -7.94
N ASP A 76 11.46 7.53 -7.08
CA ASP A 76 10.48 8.56 -6.74
C ASP A 76 10.00 9.32 -7.99
N THR A 77 10.94 9.69 -8.86
CA THR A 77 10.62 10.35 -10.14
C THR A 77 9.83 9.43 -11.07
N ALA A 78 10.22 8.15 -11.19
CA ALA A 78 9.53 7.20 -12.04
C ALA A 78 8.08 6.97 -11.60
N ILE A 79 7.82 6.93 -10.29
CA ILE A 79 6.46 6.78 -9.75
C ILE A 79 5.63 8.05 -9.91
N LYS A 80 6.20 9.23 -9.68
CA LYS A 80 5.53 10.51 -9.96
C LYS A 80 5.17 10.67 -11.44
N ASN A 81 6.04 10.23 -12.33
CA ASN A 81 5.73 10.20 -13.76
C ASN A 81 4.57 9.23 -14.05
N LEU A 82 4.54 8.06 -13.41
CA LEU A 82 3.46 7.10 -13.53
C LEU A 82 2.12 7.69 -13.06
N GLU A 83 2.09 8.43 -11.95
CA GLU A 83 0.92 9.16 -11.45
C GLU A 83 0.40 10.16 -12.49
N ASN A 84 1.30 10.80 -13.24
CA ASN A 84 0.97 11.72 -14.32
C ASN A 84 0.68 11.01 -15.67
N GLY A 85 0.59 9.70 -15.70
CA GLY A 85 0.28 8.91 -16.89
C GLY A 85 1.49 8.49 -17.72
N ASP A 86 2.72 8.89 -17.34
CA ASP A 86 3.94 8.46 -18.03
C ASP A 86 4.50 7.18 -17.41
N SER A 87 4.33 6.08 -18.13
CA SER A 87 4.80 4.74 -17.74
C SER A 87 6.11 4.32 -18.44
N THR A 88 6.82 5.26 -19.06
CA THR A 88 8.02 4.99 -19.90
C THR A 88 9.07 4.20 -19.13
N PHE A 89 9.35 4.53 -17.88
CA PHE A 89 10.31 3.82 -17.04
C PHE A 89 9.98 2.33 -16.89
N PHE A 90 8.70 1.97 -16.73
CA PHE A 90 8.26 0.59 -16.53
C PHE A 90 8.20 -0.23 -17.82
N LYS A 91 8.57 0.36 -18.95
CA LYS A 91 8.71 -0.30 -20.27
C LYS A 91 10.18 -0.49 -20.68
N THR A 92 11.13 -0.03 -19.87
CA THR A 92 12.57 -0.25 -20.08
C THR A 92 12.91 -1.74 -19.90
N PRO A 93 14.11 -2.19 -20.30
CA PRO A 93 14.55 -3.55 -20.01
C PRO A 93 14.42 -3.91 -18.52
N ILE A 94 14.04 -5.15 -18.23
CA ILE A 94 13.85 -5.60 -16.83
C ILE A 94 15.12 -5.47 -15.99
N GLU A 95 16.28 -5.53 -16.65
CA GLU A 95 17.60 -5.37 -16.06
C GLU A 95 17.76 -3.99 -15.39
N ASP A 96 17.21 -2.93 -15.99
CA ASP A 96 17.27 -1.57 -15.46
C ASP A 96 16.46 -1.47 -14.15
N ILE A 97 15.27 -2.07 -14.12
CA ILE A 97 14.43 -2.14 -12.91
C ILE A 97 15.13 -2.96 -11.82
N ASN A 98 15.72 -4.11 -12.19
CA ASN A 98 16.45 -4.97 -11.26
C ASN A 98 17.66 -4.25 -10.67
N GLN A 99 18.42 -3.53 -11.50
CA GLN A 99 19.60 -2.78 -11.06
C GLN A 99 19.21 -1.63 -10.14
N LEU A 100 18.15 -0.88 -10.48
CA LEU A 100 17.62 0.19 -9.63
C LEU A 100 17.34 -0.31 -8.21
N PHE A 101 16.57 -1.39 -8.06
CA PHE A 101 16.24 -1.93 -6.73
C PHE A 101 17.43 -2.59 -6.02
N LEU A 102 18.39 -3.14 -6.77
CA LEU A 102 19.63 -3.63 -6.20
C LEU A 102 20.43 -2.48 -5.54
N ASP A 103 20.54 -1.37 -6.24
CA ASP A 103 21.28 -0.20 -5.77
C ASP A 103 20.57 0.51 -4.61
N ILE A 104 19.24 0.65 -4.68
CA ILE A 104 18.42 1.14 -3.57
C ILE A 104 18.66 0.32 -2.30
N LYS A 105 18.60 -1.02 -2.39
CA LYS A 105 18.81 -1.91 -1.23
C LYS A 105 20.22 -1.87 -0.68
N LYS A 106 21.23 -1.69 -1.53
CA LYS A 106 22.63 -1.58 -1.11
C LYS A 106 22.94 -0.27 -0.42
N SER A 107 22.34 0.83 -0.88
CA SER A 107 22.63 2.18 -0.42
C SER A 107 21.68 2.72 0.63
N ILE A 108 20.80 1.87 1.17
CA ILE A 108 19.86 2.25 2.22
C ILE A 108 20.61 2.90 3.40
N PRO A 109 20.32 4.14 3.80
CA PRO A 109 20.94 4.79 4.95
C PRO A 109 20.78 3.95 6.22
N THR A 110 21.80 3.88 7.05
CA THR A 110 21.80 3.05 8.27
C THR A 110 20.62 3.38 9.19
N SER A 111 20.27 4.65 9.32
CA SER A 111 19.13 5.15 10.08
C SER A 111 17.78 4.65 9.54
N LEU A 112 17.68 4.41 8.23
CA LEU A 112 16.47 3.90 7.58
C LEU A 112 16.47 2.36 7.40
N LYS A 113 17.55 1.67 7.77
CA LYS A 113 17.69 0.22 7.57
C LYS A 113 16.90 -0.59 8.60
N THR A 114 15.59 -0.41 8.63
CA THR A 114 14.65 -1.15 9.49
C THR A 114 13.91 -2.24 8.71
N ASN A 115 13.47 -3.29 9.40
CA ASN A 115 12.65 -4.36 8.77
C ASN A 115 11.40 -3.79 8.10
N GLY A 116 10.79 -2.76 8.69
CA GLY A 116 9.59 -2.12 8.14
C GLY A 116 9.85 -1.43 6.79
N ILE A 117 10.98 -0.73 6.65
CA ILE A 117 11.38 -0.08 5.40
C ILE A 117 11.82 -1.11 4.37
N LEU A 118 12.65 -2.11 4.77
CA LEU A 118 13.07 -3.18 3.88
C LEU A 118 11.90 -3.96 3.27
N ALA A 119 10.87 -4.26 4.08
CA ALA A 119 9.67 -4.94 3.60
C ALA A 119 8.91 -4.10 2.56
N ARG A 120 8.78 -2.78 2.76
CA ARG A 120 8.10 -1.89 1.81
C ARG A 120 8.88 -1.69 0.52
N VAL A 121 10.20 -1.55 0.59
CA VAL A 121 11.07 -1.55 -0.61
C VAL A 121 10.84 -2.85 -1.40
N LYS A 122 10.73 -4.00 -0.72
CA LYS A 122 10.47 -5.28 -1.39
C LYS A 122 9.10 -5.33 -2.07
N VAL A 123 8.05 -4.79 -1.45
CA VAL A 123 6.72 -4.71 -2.06
C VAL A 123 6.76 -3.83 -3.31
N THR A 124 7.35 -2.62 -3.22
CA THR A 124 7.49 -1.70 -4.35
C THR A 124 8.29 -2.35 -5.50
N GLU A 125 9.39 -3.06 -5.19
CA GLU A 125 10.15 -3.84 -6.17
C GLU A 125 9.28 -4.88 -6.88
N THR A 126 8.49 -5.64 -6.12
CA THR A 126 7.63 -6.71 -6.66
C THR A 126 6.57 -6.13 -7.61
N LEU A 127 5.91 -5.03 -7.21
CA LEU A 127 4.90 -4.37 -8.03
C LEU A 127 5.50 -3.70 -9.27
N SER A 128 6.71 -3.12 -9.17
CA SER A 128 7.42 -2.57 -10.32
C SER A 128 7.72 -3.64 -11.38
N ARG A 129 8.16 -4.81 -10.95
CA ARG A 129 8.40 -5.95 -11.85
C ARG A 129 7.10 -6.48 -12.46
N LYS A 130 6.05 -6.60 -11.66
CA LYS A 130 4.73 -7.00 -12.15
C LYS A 130 4.21 -6.02 -13.20
N LEU A 131 4.34 -4.72 -12.94
CA LEU A 131 3.92 -3.70 -13.90
C LEU A 131 4.71 -3.78 -15.21
N HIS A 132 6.04 -3.98 -15.12
CA HIS A 132 6.88 -4.21 -16.30
C HIS A 132 6.42 -5.45 -17.08
N GLU A 133 6.16 -6.57 -16.41
CA GLU A 133 5.67 -7.79 -17.04
C GLU A 133 4.35 -7.54 -17.79
N LEU A 134 3.38 -6.88 -17.15
CA LEU A 134 2.10 -6.55 -17.76
C LEU A 134 2.21 -5.65 -18.99
N TYR A 135 3.22 -4.78 -19.07
CA TYR A 135 3.48 -3.97 -20.26
C TYR A 135 4.09 -4.75 -21.42
N ASN A 136 4.70 -5.90 -21.16
CA ASN A 136 5.44 -6.68 -22.16
C ASN A 136 4.72 -7.99 -22.55
N VAL A 137 3.56 -8.29 -21.95
CA VAL A 137 2.73 -9.46 -22.30
C VAL A 137 1.70 -9.07 -23.37
N GLU A 138 1.59 -9.88 -24.43
CA GLU A 138 0.51 -9.74 -25.41
C GLU A 138 -0.85 -10.04 -24.78
N ASN A 139 -1.87 -9.23 -25.09
CA ASN A 139 -3.23 -9.37 -24.57
C ASN A 139 -3.34 -9.22 -23.04
N THR A 140 -2.57 -8.31 -22.47
CA THR A 140 -2.65 -7.95 -21.04
C THR A 140 -4.07 -7.52 -20.67
N ASP A 141 -4.57 -7.99 -19.52
CA ASP A 141 -5.79 -7.48 -18.91
C ASP A 141 -5.58 -6.02 -18.46
N LEU A 142 -6.32 -5.10 -19.10
CA LEU A 142 -6.22 -3.68 -18.80
C LEU A 142 -6.66 -3.34 -17.38
N ASN A 143 -7.60 -4.09 -16.79
CA ASN A 143 -8.00 -3.88 -15.40
C ASN A 143 -6.88 -4.27 -14.45
N GLU A 144 -6.18 -5.39 -14.72
CA GLU A 144 -5.03 -5.80 -13.92
C GLU A 144 -3.86 -4.81 -14.06
N LEU A 145 -3.62 -4.31 -15.28
CA LEU A 145 -2.61 -3.28 -15.52
C LEU A 145 -2.89 -2.01 -14.72
N ASP A 146 -4.13 -1.49 -14.77
CA ASP A 146 -4.51 -0.27 -14.07
C ASP A 146 -4.50 -0.47 -12.56
N GLN A 147 -4.97 -1.63 -12.05
CA GLN A 147 -4.89 -1.93 -10.64
C GLN A 147 -3.44 -2.03 -10.16
N THR A 148 -2.55 -2.64 -10.94
CA THR A 148 -1.12 -2.75 -10.59
C THR A 148 -0.43 -1.38 -10.55
N LYS A 149 -0.83 -0.42 -11.40
CA LYS A 149 -0.34 0.97 -11.30
C LYS A 149 -0.76 1.61 -9.97
N ILE A 150 -2.05 1.49 -9.62
CA ILE A 150 -2.58 2.01 -8.35
C ILE A 150 -1.84 1.40 -7.17
N ASP A 151 -1.71 0.07 -7.14
CA ASP A 151 -1.03 -0.66 -6.07
C ASP A 151 0.44 -0.23 -5.93
N LEU A 152 1.13 0.01 -7.05
CA LEU A 152 2.52 0.47 -7.05
C LEU A 152 2.65 1.88 -6.45
N ILE A 153 1.80 2.81 -6.86
CA ILE A 153 1.77 4.17 -6.32
C ILE A 153 1.49 4.13 -4.81
N GLU A 154 0.48 3.36 -4.39
CA GLU A 154 0.15 3.19 -2.99
C GLU A 154 1.30 2.55 -2.19
N SER A 155 1.98 1.55 -2.74
CA SER A 155 3.13 0.92 -2.09
C SER A 155 4.28 1.90 -1.84
N HIS A 156 4.52 2.82 -2.79
CA HIS A 156 5.52 3.88 -2.65
C HIS A 156 5.11 4.90 -1.58
N ASN A 157 3.86 5.33 -1.57
CA ASN A 157 3.33 6.21 -0.53
C ASN A 157 3.46 5.57 0.87
N ASN A 158 3.19 4.27 0.98
CA ASN A 158 3.40 3.50 2.21
C ASN A 158 4.88 3.41 2.62
N LEU A 159 5.81 3.38 1.66
CA LEU A 159 7.24 3.45 1.94
C LEU A 159 7.62 4.82 2.49
N ILE A 160 7.19 5.92 1.86
CA ILE A 160 7.40 7.29 2.35
C ILE A 160 6.83 7.46 3.76
N PHE A 161 5.60 7.01 4.00
CA PHE A 161 4.98 7.05 5.31
C PHE A 161 5.82 6.35 6.39
N GLN A 162 6.34 5.15 6.09
CA GLN A 162 7.18 4.41 7.03
C GLN A 162 8.52 5.11 7.30
N ILE A 163 9.12 5.74 6.31
CA ILE A 163 10.34 6.54 6.46
C ILE A 163 10.07 7.70 7.42
N ASN A 164 8.98 8.45 7.20
CA ASN A 164 8.59 9.56 8.07
C ASN A 164 8.34 9.09 9.51
N LYS A 165 7.66 7.96 9.70
CA LYS A 165 7.44 7.37 11.04
C LYS A 165 8.73 6.93 11.73
N THR A 166 9.68 6.40 10.97
CA THR A 166 11.01 6.03 11.52
C THR A 166 11.76 7.27 12.01
N ARG A 167 11.71 8.36 11.25
CA ARG A 167 12.32 9.65 11.60
C ARG A 167 11.68 10.31 12.81
N GLU A 168 10.36 10.33 12.85
CA GLU A 168 9.61 10.86 13.98
C GLU A 168 10.01 10.14 15.28
N LYS A 169 10.13 8.82 15.22
CA LYS A 169 10.57 8.01 16.37
C LYS A 169 12.00 8.32 16.81
N GLU A 170 12.94 8.50 15.87
CA GLU A 170 14.31 8.88 16.16
C GLU A 170 14.38 10.26 16.84
N ALA A 171 13.67 11.24 16.31
CA ALA A 171 13.61 12.57 16.88
C ALA A 171 13.04 12.58 18.32
N GLN A 172 12.03 11.76 18.60
CA GLN A 172 11.46 11.63 19.94
C GLN A 172 12.43 10.96 20.94
N GLN A 173 13.28 10.04 20.49
CA GLN A 173 14.27 9.41 21.35
C GLN A 173 15.40 10.35 21.77
N ILE A 174 15.77 11.30 20.92
CA ILE A 174 16.80 12.32 21.22
C ILE A 174 16.30 13.32 22.28
N LEU A 175 14.99 13.53 22.38
CA LEU A 175 14.38 14.52 23.28
C LEU A 175 14.04 13.97 24.67
N LYS A 176 14.29 12.69 24.97
CA LYS A 176 14.08 12.14 26.31
C LYS A 176 15.25 12.56 27.22
N PRO A 177 15.04 13.40 28.26
CA PRO A 177 16.07 13.65 29.26
C PRO A 177 16.34 12.36 30.03
N ILE A 178 17.62 12.14 30.31
CA ILE A 178 18.14 11.07 31.16
C ILE A 178 17.73 11.33 32.61
#